data_56c80ceed22a5d738a8f4020cfbdaa7c
#
_entry.id   56c80ceed22a5d738a8f4020cfbdaa7c
#
_cell.length_a   1.000
_cell.length_b   1.000
_cell.length_c   1.000
_cell.angle_alpha   90.00
_cell.angle_beta   90.00
_cell.angle_gamma   90.00
#
_symmetry.space_group_name_H-M   'P 1'
#
loop_
_entity.id
_entity.type
_entity.pdbx_description
1 polymer ?
#
loop_
_entity_poly.entity_id
_entity_poly.type
_entity_poly.pdbx_seq_one_letter_code
_entity_poly.pdbx_strand_id
1 'polypeptide(L)'
;QIISCVLRENAIHSDAWRFSLSADLGERRYCTQYDETDLHFIQRLCEEEGLHFHFEHSRQGHVLVFGDDQTSFPQLESIGFSQGSGMVADQPVVKRFSLTAATRPDRVSRRDYNFETPHLLLETGARLESAPAQPALEDYDYPGGFSDRGRGRQLSQIQLERHRSHQLEARGEGDRPDLRSGHFLPLTGHLRDDWNDLWLLTEVHHHGKQPQALEESISSDTSAVDGFVQGYRNRFVATPWQAIWRPPLEHPKPRIAGSQSAVVTGPAGEEIHCDQHGRVKVQFHWDREAQADEHTSCWLRVASGWEIVTAPSPFRASAWRCWSASLRVTLISR
;
A
#
# COMPACT_ATOMS: atom_id res chain seq x y z
N GLN A 1 -4.82 6.25 12.86
CA GLN A 1 -4.87 7.69 13.19
C GLN A 1 -4.48 8.57 12.00
N ILE A 2 -3.31 8.40 11.35
CA ILE A 2 -2.86 9.25 10.24
C ILE A 2 -3.88 9.26 9.08
N ILE A 3 -4.27 8.10 8.58
CA ILE A 3 -5.27 7.98 7.51
C ILE A 3 -6.60 8.65 7.89
N SER A 4 -7.05 8.46 9.12
CA SER A 4 -8.29 9.07 9.62
C SER A 4 -8.20 10.60 9.67
N CYS A 5 -7.02 11.16 9.93
CA CYS A 5 -6.79 12.60 9.90
C CYS A 5 -6.93 13.15 8.48
N VAL A 6 -6.20 12.55 7.54
CA VAL A 6 -6.23 12.95 6.13
C VAL A 6 -7.64 12.84 5.53
N LEU A 7 -8.40 11.77 5.86
CA LEU A 7 -9.77 11.64 5.39
C LEU A 7 -10.69 12.78 5.90
N ARG A 8 -10.57 13.16 7.19
CA ARG A 8 -11.34 14.26 7.76
C ARG A 8 -10.96 15.62 7.17
N GLU A 9 -9.67 15.85 6.92
CA GLU A 9 -9.18 17.08 6.26
C GLU A 9 -9.77 17.25 4.85
N ASN A 10 -10.03 16.12 4.16
CA ASN A 10 -10.71 16.08 2.88
C ASN A 10 -12.25 16.01 3.00
N ALA A 11 -12.81 16.38 4.14
CA ALA A 11 -14.26 16.41 4.42
C ALA A 11 -14.96 15.04 4.24
N ILE A 12 -14.23 13.92 4.34
CA ILE A 12 -14.80 12.58 4.36
C ILE A 12 -15.16 12.24 5.80
N HIS A 13 -16.46 12.22 6.10
CA HIS A 13 -16.98 12.02 7.44
C HIS A 13 -16.78 10.58 7.94
N SER A 14 -16.82 10.42 9.27
CA SER A 14 -16.51 9.15 9.93
C SER A 14 -17.50 8.02 9.67
N ASP A 15 -18.67 8.30 9.14
CA ASP A 15 -19.68 7.34 8.70
C ASP A 15 -19.41 6.78 7.29
N ALA A 16 -18.56 7.46 6.51
CA ALA A 16 -18.20 7.05 5.16
C ALA A 16 -16.98 6.13 5.09
N TRP A 17 -16.36 5.79 6.21
CA TRP A 17 -15.22 4.86 6.26
C TRP A 17 -15.14 4.09 7.58
N ARG A 18 -14.53 2.90 7.53
CA ARG A 18 -14.21 2.09 8.72
C ARG A 18 -12.93 1.30 8.55
N PHE A 19 -12.34 0.94 9.69
CA PHE A 19 -11.22 0.01 9.75
C PHE A 19 -11.72 -1.35 10.28
N SER A 20 -11.32 -2.41 9.60
CA SER A 20 -11.50 -3.81 10.00
C SER A 20 -10.11 -4.43 10.10
N LEU A 21 -9.45 -4.23 11.23
CA LEU A 21 -8.07 -4.64 11.46
C LEU A 21 -8.01 -5.75 12.50
N SER A 22 -7.25 -6.79 12.21
CA SER A 22 -6.95 -7.89 13.11
C SER A 22 -5.61 -7.72 13.82
N ALA A 23 -4.66 -7.01 13.20
CA ALA A 23 -3.33 -6.78 13.73
C ALA A 23 -3.17 -5.38 14.33
N ASP A 24 -2.31 -5.28 15.36
CA ASP A 24 -1.81 -3.97 15.80
C ASP A 24 -0.71 -3.49 14.85
N LEU A 25 -0.93 -2.33 14.26
CA LEU A 25 0.01 -1.73 13.31
C LEU A 25 1.19 -1.01 14.00
N GLY A 26 1.09 -0.80 15.32
CA GLY A 26 2.07 -0.06 16.09
C GLY A 26 2.15 1.43 15.75
N GLU A 27 2.92 2.16 16.54
CA GLU A 27 3.16 3.59 16.32
C GLU A 27 4.38 3.79 15.42
N ARG A 28 4.28 4.72 14.48
CA ARG A 28 5.40 5.15 13.66
C ARG A 28 6.18 6.23 14.41
N ARG A 29 7.50 6.09 14.51
CA ARG A 29 8.37 7.11 15.12
C ARG A 29 8.29 8.44 14.39
N TYR A 30 8.10 8.40 13.08
CA TYR A 30 7.98 9.58 12.23
C TYR A 30 7.29 9.21 10.92
N CYS A 31 6.45 10.12 10.42
CA CYS A 31 5.77 9.97 9.14
C CYS A 31 5.67 11.36 8.48
N THR A 32 6.11 11.46 7.24
CA THR A 32 6.09 12.70 6.48
C THR A 32 5.37 12.47 5.16
N GLN A 33 4.50 13.40 4.81
CA GLN A 33 3.98 13.56 3.47
C GLN A 33 4.84 14.60 2.76
N TYR A 34 5.48 14.24 1.66
CA TYR A 34 6.36 15.13 0.92
C TYR A 34 6.23 14.88 -0.58
N ASP A 35 5.90 15.94 -1.34
CA ASP A 35 5.76 15.91 -2.80
C ASP A 35 4.84 14.79 -3.30
N GLU A 36 3.77 14.53 -2.56
CA GLU A 36 2.76 13.52 -2.88
C GLU A 36 1.35 14.04 -2.53
N THR A 37 0.35 13.58 -3.27
CA THR A 37 -1.05 13.89 -2.98
C THR A 37 -1.54 13.12 -1.75
N ASP A 38 -2.63 13.56 -1.13
CA ASP A 38 -3.24 12.87 0.01
C ASP A 38 -3.64 11.43 -0.33
N LEU A 39 -4.17 11.21 -1.54
CA LEU A 39 -4.52 9.87 -2.00
C LEU A 39 -3.26 8.98 -2.11
N HIS A 40 -2.19 9.47 -2.74
CA HIS A 40 -0.92 8.76 -2.84
C HIS A 40 -0.37 8.43 -1.45
N PHE A 41 -0.41 9.40 -0.53
CA PHE A 41 0.04 9.22 0.85
C PHE A 41 -0.73 8.11 1.57
N ILE A 42 -2.08 8.10 1.49
CA ILE A 42 -2.92 7.05 2.07
C ILE A 42 -2.60 5.69 1.44
N GLN A 43 -2.53 5.61 0.10
CA GLN A 43 -2.23 4.37 -0.62
C GLN A 43 -0.86 3.82 -0.23
N ARG A 44 0.17 4.65 -0.20
CA ARG A 44 1.51 4.28 0.24
C ARG A 44 1.53 3.73 1.67
N LEU A 45 0.84 4.40 2.60
CA LEU A 45 0.75 3.94 3.99
C LEU A 45 0.03 2.59 4.08
N CYS A 46 -1.03 2.40 3.31
CA CYS A 46 -1.74 1.12 3.23
C CYS A 46 -0.84 0.01 2.68
N GLU A 47 -0.14 0.28 1.59
CA GLU A 47 0.78 -0.68 0.97
C GLU A 47 1.93 -1.08 1.92
N GLU A 48 2.53 -0.11 2.63
CA GLU A 48 3.59 -0.36 3.60
C GLU A 48 3.14 -1.29 4.73
N GLU A 49 1.90 -1.11 5.20
CA GLU A 49 1.31 -1.92 6.27
C GLU A 49 0.59 -3.18 5.78
N GLY A 50 0.52 -3.37 4.47
CA GLY A 50 -0.20 -4.48 3.86
C GLY A 50 -1.72 -4.36 3.98
N LEU A 51 -2.23 -3.16 4.20
CA LEU A 51 -3.66 -2.87 4.25
C LEU A 51 -4.22 -2.81 2.84
N HIS A 52 -5.36 -3.43 2.64
CA HIS A 52 -6.18 -3.22 1.47
C HIS A 52 -7.35 -2.31 1.79
N PHE A 53 -7.97 -1.77 0.76
CA PHE A 53 -9.25 -1.09 0.91
C PHE A 53 -10.20 -1.45 -0.23
N HIS A 54 -11.48 -1.40 0.08
CA HIS A 54 -12.56 -1.60 -0.89
C HIS A 54 -13.77 -0.74 -0.51
N PHE A 55 -14.72 -0.66 -1.43
CA PHE A 55 -15.94 0.11 -1.20
C PHE A 55 -17.13 -0.83 -1.05
N GLU A 56 -17.91 -0.62 -0.02
CA GLU A 56 -19.23 -1.18 0.11
C GLU A 56 -20.28 -0.14 -0.33
N HIS A 57 -21.07 -0.53 -1.30
CA HIS A 57 -22.09 0.33 -1.88
C HIS A 57 -23.49 -0.10 -1.44
N SER A 58 -24.29 0.89 -0.98
CA SER A 58 -25.68 0.69 -0.61
C SER A 58 -26.55 1.81 -1.21
N ARG A 59 -27.87 1.70 -1.04
CA ARG A 59 -28.78 2.78 -1.44
C ARG A 59 -28.62 4.05 -0.59
N GLN A 60 -28.09 3.92 0.62
CA GLN A 60 -27.88 5.02 1.57
C GLN A 60 -26.54 5.75 1.36
N GLY A 61 -25.59 5.11 0.70
CA GLY A 61 -24.27 5.69 0.48
C GLY A 61 -23.18 4.65 0.21
N HIS A 62 -21.95 5.11 0.32
CA HIS A 62 -20.75 4.32 0.09
C HIS A 62 -19.87 4.35 1.33
N VAL A 63 -19.33 3.20 1.73
CA VAL A 63 -18.41 3.08 2.85
C VAL A 63 -17.08 2.56 2.37
N LEU A 64 -16.01 3.30 2.64
CA LEU A 64 -14.62 2.89 2.40
C LEU A 64 -14.17 2.00 3.55
N VAL A 65 -13.82 0.75 3.27
CA VAL A 65 -13.39 -0.23 4.27
C VAL A 65 -11.90 -0.49 4.10
N PHE A 66 -11.14 -0.27 5.16
CA PHE A 66 -9.73 -0.67 5.25
C PHE A 66 -9.63 -1.98 6.01
N GLY A 67 -8.91 -2.95 5.47
CA GLY A 67 -8.71 -4.25 6.10
C GLY A 67 -7.28 -4.74 5.99
N ASP A 68 -6.91 -5.61 6.91
CA ASP A 68 -5.62 -6.32 6.92
C ASP A 68 -5.79 -7.84 6.80
N ASP A 69 -7.02 -8.29 6.67
CA ASP A 69 -7.39 -9.69 6.66
C ASP A 69 -8.50 -9.95 5.63
N GLN A 70 -8.57 -11.16 5.13
CA GLN A 70 -9.58 -11.59 4.15
C GLN A 70 -11.01 -11.62 4.70
N THR A 71 -11.19 -11.69 6.01
CA THR A 71 -12.52 -11.69 6.65
C THR A 71 -13.27 -10.38 6.46
N SER A 72 -12.57 -9.31 6.07
CA SER A 72 -13.18 -8.01 5.76
C SER A 72 -13.89 -7.99 4.41
N PHE A 73 -13.64 -8.97 3.52
CA PHE A 73 -14.28 -9.02 2.20
C PHE A 73 -15.62 -9.74 2.24
N PRO A 74 -16.70 -9.08 1.81
CA PRO A 74 -18.01 -9.73 1.70
C PRO A 74 -18.03 -10.76 0.57
N GLN A 75 -18.98 -11.70 0.66
CA GLN A 75 -19.16 -12.73 -0.34
C GLN A 75 -20.39 -12.44 -1.23
N LEU A 76 -20.21 -12.60 -2.54
CA LEU A 76 -21.28 -12.56 -3.52
C LEU A 76 -22.02 -13.91 -3.59
N GLU A 77 -23.18 -13.91 -4.21
CA GLU A 77 -23.86 -15.15 -4.57
C GLU A 77 -23.02 -15.94 -5.58
N SER A 78 -23.16 -17.27 -5.59
CA SER A 78 -22.45 -18.14 -6.51
C SER A 78 -22.79 -17.86 -7.96
N ILE A 79 -21.83 -18.09 -8.85
CA ILE A 79 -22.02 -17.96 -10.29
C ILE A 79 -21.60 -19.24 -11.01
N GLY A 80 -22.40 -19.66 -11.99
CA GLY A 80 -22.07 -20.79 -12.82
C GLY A 80 -21.08 -20.44 -13.93
N PHE A 81 -20.22 -21.39 -14.27
CA PHE A 81 -19.41 -21.34 -15.48
C PHE A 81 -20.16 -22.00 -16.64
N SER A 82 -20.27 -21.34 -17.78
CA SER A 82 -20.83 -21.91 -18.99
C SER A 82 -20.02 -21.45 -20.20
N GLN A 83 -19.28 -22.36 -20.78
CA GLN A 83 -18.62 -22.13 -22.05
C GLN A 83 -19.65 -22.05 -23.15
N GLY A 84 -19.81 -20.86 -23.76
CA GLY A 84 -20.91 -20.57 -24.69
C GLY A 84 -21.10 -21.61 -25.78
N SER A 85 -22.15 -22.42 -25.67
CA SER A 85 -22.57 -23.39 -26.66
C SER A 85 -23.48 -22.78 -27.74
N GLY A 86 -23.50 -21.44 -27.87
CA GLY A 86 -24.41 -20.75 -28.81
C GLY A 86 -25.83 -20.57 -28.30
N MET A 87 -26.21 -21.19 -27.17
CA MET A 87 -27.48 -20.95 -26.49
C MET A 87 -27.33 -19.81 -25.47
N VAL A 88 -28.32 -18.94 -25.39
CA VAL A 88 -28.39 -17.90 -24.37
C VAL A 88 -28.64 -18.59 -23.04
N ALA A 89 -27.75 -18.39 -22.07
CA ALA A 89 -27.96 -18.86 -20.70
C ALA A 89 -29.15 -18.07 -20.10
N ASP A 90 -30.07 -18.76 -19.42
CA ASP A 90 -31.21 -18.13 -18.73
C ASP A 90 -30.78 -17.25 -17.54
N GLN A 91 -29.55 -17.43 -17.04
CA GLN A 91 -28.99 -16.70 -15.94
C GLN A 91 -27.59 -16.18 -16.31
N PRO A 92 -27.12 -15.07 -15.67
CA PRO A 92 -25.76 -14.59 -15.85
C PRO A 92 -24.71 -15.63 -15.48
N VAL A 93 -23.69 -15.78 -16.33
CA VAL A 93 -22.64 -16.80 -16.18
C VAL A 93 -21.25 -16.22 -16.41
N VAL A 94 -20.24 -16.93 -15.91
CA VAL A 94 -18.85 -16.76 -16.36
C VAL A 94 -18.66 -17.56 -17.65
N LYS A 95 -18.25 -16.88 -18.71
CA LYS A 95 -18.10 -17.45 -20.07
C LYS A 95 -16.68 -17.89 -20.37
N ARG A 96 -15.72 -17.21 -19.77
CA ARG A 96 -14.29 -17.52 -19.87
C ARG A 96 -13.67 -17.43 -18.50
N PHE A 97 -12.77 -18.35 -18.21
CA PHE A 97 -11.97 -18.34 -16.99
C PHE A 97 -10.61 -18.96 -17.29
N SER A 98 -9.55 -18.26 -16.94
CA SER A 98 -8.17 -18.69 -17.16
C SER A 98 -7.35 -18.39 -15.92
N LEU A 99 -6.37 -19.25 -15.62
CA LEU A 99 -5.48 -19.10 -14.47
C LEU A 99 -4.05 -18.99 -14.98
N THR A 100 -3.35 -17.95 -14.55
CA THR A 100 -1.94 -17.73 -14.82
C THR A 100 -1.15 -17.92 -13.53
N ALA A 101 -0.08 -18.70 -13.60
CA ALA A 101 0.85 -18.89 -12.49
C ALA A 101 2.17 -18.17 -12.79
N ALA A 102 2.61 -17.32 -11.88
CA ALA A 102 3.90 -16.63 -11.94
C ALA A 102 4.86 -17.20 -10.89
N THR A 103 6.12 -17.33 -11.25
CA THR A 103 7.17 -17.68 -10.28
C THR A 103 7.41 -16.47 -9.37
N ARG A 104 7.35 -16.69 -8.05
CA ARG A 104 7.53 -15.65 -7.03
C ARG A 104 8.47 -16.15 -5.94
N PRO A 105 9.16 -15.26 -5.20
CA PRO A 105 9.96 -15.63 -4.05
C PRO A 105 9.17 -16.45 -3.01
N ASP A 106 9.81 -17.48 -2.48
CA ASP A 106 9.30 -18.33 -1.41
C ASP A 106 9.90 -17.99 -0.04
N ARG A 107 10.87 -17.09 -0.04
CA ARG A 107 11.56 -16.58 1.14
C ARG A 107 11.72 -15.07 1.05
N VAL A 108 11.48 -14.40 2.17
CA VAL A 108 11.77 -12.98 2.36
C VAL A 108 12.77 -12.86 3.50
N SER A 109 13.83 -12.09 3.30
CA SER A 109 14.81 -11.76 4.32
C SER A 109 14.97 -10.24 4.40
N ARG A 110 14.84 -9.69 5.60
CA ARG A 110 15.01 -8.26 5.84
C ARG A 110 16.07 -8.01 6.89
N ARG A 111 16.91 -7.04 6.64
CA ARG A 111 17.94 -6.60 7.58
C ARG A 111 17.83 -5.09 7.80
N ASP A 112 18.07 -4.65 9.02
CA ASP A 112 18.19 -3.25 9.35
C ASP A 112 19.33 -3.01 10.35
N TYR A 113 19.63 -1.74 10.61
CA TYR A 113 20.65 -1.33 11.55
C TYR A 113 20.07 -0.34 12.56
N ASN A 114 20.19 -0.68 13.86
CA ASN A 114 19.87 0.24 14.93
C ASN A 114 21.15 0.74 15.60
N PHE A 115 21.42 2.03 15.46
CA PHE A 115 22.61 2.66 16.04
C PHE A 115 22.60 2.70 17.58
N GLU A 116 21.42 2.60 18.20
CA GLU A 116 21.27 2.52 19.67
C GLU A 116 21.75 1.17 20.21
N THR A 117 21.68 0.13 19.38
CA THR A 117 22.13 -1.22 19.70
C THR A 117 22.98 -1.81 18.56
N PRO A 118 24.17 -1.23 18.29
CA PRO A 118 24.94 -1.52 17.08
C PRO A 118 25.43 -2.98 16.97
N HIS A 119 25.56 -3.67 18.11
CA HIS A 119 25.98 -5.08 18.16
C HIS A 119 24.84 -6.07 17.91
N LEU A 120 23.58 -5.61 17.90
CA LEU A 120 22.44 -6.44 17.65
C LEU A 120 22.21 -6.56 16.13
N LEU A 121 22.42 -7.77 15.59
CA LEU A 121 22.03 -8.04 14.23
C LEU A 121 20.50 -8.05 14.11
N LEU A 122 19.97 -7.00 13.49
CA LEU A 122 18.55 -6.89 13.17
C LEU A 122 18.30 -7.56 11.82
N GLU A 123 18.08 -8.85 11.85
CA GLU A 123 17.71 -9.67 10.69
C GLU A 123 16.46 -10.46 11.03
N THR A 124 15.52 -10.46 10.10
CA THR A 124 14.26 -11.19 10.19
C THR A 124 13.90 -11.77 8.84
N GLY A 125 13.07 -12.80 8.81
CA GLY A 125 12.61 -13.38 7.57
C GLY A 125 11.32 -14.17 7.75
N ALA A 126 10.68 -14.44 6.64
CA ALA A 126 9.54 -15.32 6.52
C ALA A 126 9.79 -16.31 5.36
N ARG A 127 9.31 -17.53 5.51
CA ARG A 127 9.46 -18.59 4.51
C ARG A 127 8.20 -19.45 4.45
N LEU A 128 7.88 -19.94 3.27
CA LEU A 128 6.86 -20.96 3.09
C LEU A 128 7.32 -22.30 3.63
N GLU A 129 6.48 -22.91 4.47
CA GLU A 129 6.76 -24.23 5.06
C GLU A 129 6.69 -25.36 4.03
N SER A 130 5.86 -25.21 3.01
CA SER A 130 5.64 -26.20 1.93
C SER A 130 5.93 -25.59 0.57
N ALA A 131 7.17 -25.20 0.31
CA ALA A 131 7.56 -24.83 -1.04
C ALA A 131 7.62 -26.09 -1.91
N PRO A 132 6.89 -26.16 -3.05
CA PRO A 132 7.10 -27.20 -4.03
C PRO A 132 8.55 -27.16 -4.51
N ALA A 133 9.04 -28.24 -5.13
CA ALA A 133 10.42 -28.39 -5.62
C ALA A 133 10.78 -27.38 -6.73
N GLN A 134 10.77 -26.11 -6.39
CA GLN A 134 11.17 -24.96 -7.22
C GLN A 134 12.53 -24.45 -6.70
N PRO A 135 13.33 -23.81 -7.55
CA PRO A 135 14.52 -23.12 -7.06
C PRO A 135 14.12 -22.14 -5.98
N ALA A 136 14.76 -22.20 -4.83
CA ALA A 136 14.53 -21.29 -3.73
C ALA A 136 14.84 -19.86 -4.18
N LEU A 137 13.81 -19.02 -4.28
CA LEU A 137 13.94 -17.61 -4.63
C LEU A 137 13.80 -16.77 -3.37
N GLU A 138 14.77 -15.92 -3.13
CA GLU A 138 14.80 -15.02 -1.99
C GLU A 138 14.58 -13.57 -2.43
N ASP A 139 13.71 -12.87 -1.69
CA ASP A 139 13.58 -11.41 -1.72
C ASP A 139 14.33 -10.84 -0.52
N TYR A 140 15.44 -10.13 -0.77
CA TYR A 140 16.26 -9.51 0.28
C TYR A 140 16.12 -7.99 0.26
N ASP A 141 15.78 -7.40 1.42
CA ASP A 141 15.55 -5.98 1.58
C ASP A 141 16.46 -5.36 2.65
N TYR A 142 17.14 -4.27 2.28
CA TYR A 142 17.94 -3.43 3.16
C TYR A 142 17.94 -1.96 2.69
N PRO A 143 17.63 -1.01 3.58
CA PRO A 143 17.16 -1.14 4.97
C PRO A 143 15.72 -1.62 5.05
N GLY A 144 15.43 -2.56 5.96
CA GLY A 144 14.14 -3.22 6.10
C GLY A 144 13.04 -2.37 6.76
N GLY A 145 13.38 -1.20 7.31
CA GLY A 145 12.43 -0.25 7.88
C GLY A 145 11.91 -0.61 9.26
N PHE A 146 12.69 -1.31 10.10
CA PHE A 146 12.29 -1.71 11.44
C PHE A 146 13.40 -1.51 12.47
N SER A 147 13.01 -1.27 13.72
CA SER A 147 13.95 -1.09 14.85
C SER A 147 13.92 -2.23 15.85
N ASP A 148 12.95 -3.13 15.76
CA ASP A 148 12.80 -4.31 16.58
C ASP A 148 12.44 -5.55 15.75
N ARG A 149 12.76 -6.74 16.28
CA ARG A 149 12.56 -7.99 15.56
C ARG A 149 11.08 -8.38 15.39
N GLY A 150 10.18 -7.92 16.27
CA GLY A 150 8.75 -8.16 16.16
C GLY A 150 8.19 -7.51 14.92
N ARG A 151 8.46 -6.21 14.78
CA ARG A 151 8.08 -5.44 13.59
C ARG A 151 8.72 -5.99 12.30
N GLY A 152 10.00 -6.36 12.37
CA GLY A 152 10.70 -6.94 11.22
C GLY A 152 10.05 -8.25 10.74
N ARG A 153 9.64 -9.15 11.66
CA ARG A 153 8.90 -10.38 11.31
C ARG A 153 7.57 -10.07 10.65
N GLN A 154 6.81 -9.14 11.21
CA GLN A 154 5.52 -8.71 10.65
C GLN A 154 5.68 -8.21 9.21
N LEU A 155 6.64 -7.31 8.96
CA LEU A 155 6.91 -6.78 7.62
C LEU A 155 7.40 -7.86 6.64
N SER A 156 8.21 -8.80 7.11
CA SER A 156 8.66 -9.95 6.29
C SER A 156 7.50 -10.87 5.92
N GLN A 157 6.58 -11.10 6.85
CA GLN A 157 5.38 -11.90 6.62
C GLN A 157 4.44 -11.23 5.60
N ILE A 158 4.16 -9.92 5.76
CA ILE A 158 3.36 -9.13 4.82
C ILE A 158 3.96 -9.20 3.40
N GLN A 159 5.27 -9.10 3.27
CA GLN A 159 5.94 -9.18 1.98
C GLN A 159 5.84 -10.58 1.37
N LEU A 160 5.98 -11.63 2.16
CA LEU A 160 5.79 -13.00 1.69
C LEU A 160 4.34 -13.23 1.22
N GLU A 161 3.35 -12.79 1.97
CA GLU A 161 1.92 -12.84 1.59
C GLU A 161 1.67 -12.07 0.29
N ARG A 162 2.29 -10.90 0.10
CA ARG A 162 2.23 -10.13 -1.15
C ARG A 162 2.76 -10.93 -2.34
N HIS A 163 3.89 -11.63 -2.19
CA HIS A 163 4.38 -12.51 -3.24
C HIS A 163 3.41 -13.66 -3.54
N ARG A 164 2.76 -14.20 -2.50
CA ARG A 164 1.80 -15.31 -2.66
C ARG A 164 0.51 -14.86 -3.31
N SER A 165 -0.02 -13.70 -2.95
CA SER A 165 -1.25 -13.18 -3.55
C SER A 165 -1.13 -12.89 -5.05
N HIS A 166 0.08 -12.60 -5.52
CA HIS A 166 0.37 -12.37 -6.95
C HIS A 166 0.99 -13.58 -7.67
N GLN A 167 1.00 -14.73 -7.03
CA GLN A 167 1.52 -15.96 -7.67
C GLN A 167 0.49 -16.58 -8.63
N LEU A 168 -0.77 -16.58 -8.26
CA LEU A 168 -1.87 -17.12 -9.04
C LEU A 168 -2.86 -16.00 -9.34
N GLU A 169 -3.05 -15.71 -10.62
CA GLU A 169 -3.98 -14.71 -11.11
C GLU A 169 -4.98 -15.35 -12.06
N ALA A 170 -6.25 -15.29 -11.71
CA ALA A 170 -7.33 -15.71 -12.58
C ALA A 170 -7.91 -14.53 -13.34
N ARG A 171 -8.23 -14.73 -14.61
CA ARG A 171 -8.93 -13.75 -15.45
C ARG A 171 -10.20 -14.38 -15.98
N GLY A 172 -11.31 -13.68 -15.79
CA GLY A 172 -12.61 -14.13 -16.24
C GLY A 172 -13.35 -13.10 -17.06
N GLU A 173 -14.27 -13.59 -17.89
CA GLU A 173 -15.25 -12.78 -18.62
C GLU A 173 -16.65 -13.34 -18.37
N GLY A 174 -17.63 -12.45 -18.17
CA GLY A 174 -19.02 -12.83 -17.89
C GLY A 174 -20.01 -11.73 -18.23
N ASP A 175 -21.24 -11.94 -17.82
CA ASP A 175 -22.34 -10.99 -18.03
C ASP A 175 -23.12 -10.68 -16.75
N ARG A 176 -22.58 -11.02 -15.59
CA ARG A 176 -23.19 -10.72 -14.29
C ARG A 176 -22.92 -9.27 -13.86
N PRO A 177 -23.92 -8.40 -13.76
CA PRO A 177 -23.70 -6.96 -13.57
C PRO A 177 -23.35 -6.53 -12.13
N ASP A 178 -23.57 -7.38 -11.13
CA ASP A 178 -23.37 -7.09 -9.71
C ASP A 178 -21.97 -7.47 -9.19
N LEU A 179 -21.05 -7.89 -10.06
CA LEU A 179 -19.68 -8.15 -9.68
C LEU A 179 -19.01 -6.87 -9.13
N ARG A 180 -18.22 -7.01 -8.10
CA ARG A 180 -17.51 -5.88 -7.44
C ARG A 180 -16.13 -6.33 -7.01
N SER A 181 -15.14 -5.47 -7.15
CA SER A 181 -13.83 -5.70 -6.55
C SER A 181 -13.92 -5.71 -5.02
N GLY A 182 -13.01 -6.40 -4.35
CA GLY A 182 -13.04 -6.58 -2.90
C GLY A 182 -14.17 -7.47 -2.41
N HIS A 183 -14.66 -8.41 -3.24
CA HIS A 183 -15.68 -9.38 -2.87
C HIS A 183 -15.25 -10.77 -3.28
N PHE A 184 -15.63 -11.77 -2.50
CA PHE A 184 -15.47 -13.16 -2.87
C PHE A 184 -16.58 -13.63 -3.83
N LEU A 185 -16.17 -14.30 -4.88
CA LEU A 185 -17.04 -14.91 -5.88
C LEU A 185 -16.91 -16.44 -5.82
N PRO A 186 -17.94 -17.17 -5.36
CA PRO A 186 -17.98 -18.63 -5.49
C PRO A 186 -18.24 -19.01 -6.95
N LEU A 187 -17.26 -19.65 -7.60
CA LEU A 187 -17.40 -20.18 -8.95
C LEU A 187 -17.84 -21.64 -8.89
N THR A 188 -18.78 -22.02 -9.74
CA THR A 188 -19.33 -23.38 -9.81
C THR A 188 -19.48 -23.85 -11.25
N GLY A 189 -19.54 -25.18 -11.47
CA GLY A 189 -19.81 -25.76 -12.80
C GLY A 189 -18.65 -25.66 -13.80
N HIS A 190 -17.45 -25.32 -13.35
CA HIS A 190 -16.27 -25.36 -14.21
C HIS A 190 -15.81 -26.81 -14.45
N LEU A 191 -15.29 -27.11 -15.65
CA LEU A 191 -14.82 -28.45 -16.02
C LEU A 191 -13.63 -28.95 -15.19
N ARG A 192 -12.84 -28.04 -14.67
CA ARG A 192 -11.78 -28.33 -13.70
C ARG A 192 -12.35 -28.17 -12.30
N ASP A 193 -12.42 -29.25 -11.54
CA ASP A 193 -13.02 -29.27 -10.21
C ASP A 193 -12.25 -28.35 -9.23
N ASP A 194 -10.93 -28.25 -9.38
CA ASP A 194 -10.06 -27.40 -8.55
C ASP A 194 -10.30 -25.89 -8.76
N TRP A 195 -11.06 -25.50 -9.78
CA TRP A 195 -11.44 -24.11 -10.03
C TRP A 195 -12.86 -23.78 -9.52
N ASN A 196 -13.65 -24.79 -9.14
CA ASN A 196 -14.93 -24.62 -8.46
C ASN A 196 -14.72 -24.27 -7.01
N ASP A 197 -14.27 -23.04 -6.75
CA ASP A 197 -13.84 -22.56 -5.44
C ASP A 197 -14.19 -21.08 -5.27
N LEU A 198 -13.72 -20.50 -4.17
CA LEU A 198 -13.93 -19.12 -3.80
C LEU A 198 -12.78 -18.24 -4.35
N TRP A 199 -13.13 -17.23 -5.10
CA TRP A 199 -12.19 -16.33 -5.76
C TRP A 199 -12.38 -14.89 -5.27
N LEU A 200 -11.32 -14.23 -4.79
CA LEU A 200 -11.37 -12.81 -4.47
C LEU A 200 -11.23 -11.98 -5.74
N LEU A 201 -12.27 -11.20 -6.06
CA LEU A 201 -12.24 -10.25 -7.17
C LEU A 201 -11.36 -9.05 -6.79
N THR A 202 -10.24 -8.87 -7.49
CA THR A 202 -9.33 -7.75 -7.27
C THR A 202 -9.62 -6.58 -8.20
N GLU A 203 -10.13 -6.87 -9.40
CA GLU A 203 -10.43 -5.88 -10.42
C GLU A 203 -11.66 -6.31 -11.21
N VAL A 204 -12.54 -5.37 -11.54
CA VAL A 204 -13.73 -5.63 -12.38
C VAL A 204 -13.93 -4.47 -13.35
N HIS A 205 -14.00 -4.81 -14.64
CA HIS A 205 -14.33 -3.89 -15.71
C HIS A 205 -15.71 -4.19 -16.28
N HIS A 206 -16.61 -3.24 -16.18
CA HIS A 206 -17.96 -3.31 -16.73
C HIS A 206 -18.05 -2.60 -18.07
N HIS A 207 -18.63 -3.26 -19.07
CA HIS A 207 -18.87 -2.70 -20.40
C HIS A 207 -20.33 -2.84 -20.75
N GLY A 208 -21.02 -1.73 -20.95
CA GLY A 208 -22.40 -1.67 -21.39
C GLY A 208 -22.55 -0.85 -22.66
N LYS A 209 -23.29 -1.34 -23.66
CA LYS A 209 -23.68 -0.58 -24.85
C LYS A 209 -25.20 -0.66 -25.03
N GLN A 210 -25.83 0.48 -25.08
CA GLN A 210 -27.27 0.63 -25.30
C GLN A 210 -27.53 1.60 -26.49
N PRO A 211 -27.39 1.13 -27.73
CA PRO A 211 -27.48 1.99 -28.92
C PRO A 211 -28.83 2.72 -29.03
N GLN A 212 -29.92 2.12 -28.57
CA GLN A 212 -31.27 2.70 -28.66
C GLN A 212 -31.41 4.03 -27.89
N ALA A 213 -30.55 4.29 -26.90
CA ALA A 213 -30.54 5.56 -26.16
C ALA A 213 -29.90 6.71 -26.94
N LEU A 214 -29.27 6.43 -28.10
CA LEU A 214 -28.47 7.36 -28.90
C LEU A 214 -29.07 7.62 -30.29
N GLU A 215 -30.32 7.19 -30.55
CA GLU A 215 -30.94 7.25 -31.88
C GLU A 215 -31.03 8.63 -32.51
N GLU A 216 -30.90 9.71 -31.75
CA GLU A 216 -30.89 11.09 -32.30
C GLU A 216 -29.51 11.58 -32.73
N SER A 217 -28.42 10.83 -32.51
CA SER A 217 -27.04 11.32 -32.77
C SER A 217 -26.14 10.33 -33.52
N ILE A 218 -26.66 9.26 -34.09
CA ILE A 218 -25.82 8.25 -34.75
C ILE A 218 -25.40 8.73 -36.14
N SER A 219 -24.19 9.24 -36.22
CA SER A 219 -23.39 9.11 -37.41
C SER A 219 -22.91 7.64 -37.51
N SER A 220 -22.91 7.11 -38.72
CA SER A 220 -22.73 5.70 -39.08
C SER A 220 -21.39 5.03 -38.75
N ASP A 221 -20.62 5.55 -37.78
CA ASP A 221 -19.26 5.11 -37.48
C ASP A 221 -19.14 4.27 -36.18
N THR A 222 -20.17 3.50 -35.83
CA THR A 222 -20.10 2.53 -34.76
C THR A 222 -19.58 1.18 -35.24
N SER A 223 -18.45 1.15 -35.93
CA SER A 223 -17.70 -0.08 -36.13
C SER A 223 -17.13 -0.51 -34.77
N ALA A 224 -17.73 -1.53 -34.16
CA ALA A 224 -17.21 -2.12 -32.94
C ALA A 224 -15.85 -2.77 -33.23
N VAL A 225 -14.77 -2.11 -32.82
CA VAL A 225 -13.38 -2.60 -32.99
C VAL A 225 -13.22 -4.00 -32.38
N ASP A 226 -14.10 -4.41 -31.48
CA ASP A 226 -14.07 -5.67 -30.73
C ASP A 226 -15.31 -6.56 -30.95
N GLY A 227 -16.17 -6.24 -31.94
CA GLY A 227 -17.39 -6.99 -32.24
C GLY A 227 -18.50 -6.85 -31.18
N PHE A 228 -18.34 -6.05 -30.13
CA PHE A 228 -19.36 -5.83 -29.11
C PHE A 228 -20.30 -4.69 -29.53
N VAL A 229 -21.47 -5.05 -30.09
CA VAL A 229 -22.41 -4.10 -30.65
C VAL A 229 -23.42 -3.62 -29.62
N GLN A 230 -23.94 -4.50 -28.77
CA GLN A 230 -25.01 -4.20 -27.82
C GLN A 230 -24.98 -5.15 -26.62
N GLY A 231 -25.54 -4.71 -25.49
CA GLY A 231 -25.72 -5.50 -24.28
C GLY A 231 -24.73 -5.17 -23.17
N TYR A 232 -24.45 -6.13 -22.32
CA TYR A 232 -23.56 -6.00 -21.17
C TYR A 232 -22.54 -7.14 -21.15
N ARG A 233 -21.32 -6.82 -20.77
CA ARG A 233 -20.26 -7.79 -20.44
C ARG A 233 -19.36 -7.23 -19.36
N ASN A 234 -18.68 -8.11 -18.65
CA ASN A 234 -17.60 -7.70 -17.76
C ASN A 234 -16.35 -8.55 -17.98
N ARG A 235 -15.24 -8.01 -17.51
CA ARG A 235 -13.97 -8.70 -17.34
C ARG A 235 -13.52 -8.49 -15.91
N PHE A 236 -12.95 -9.53 -15.31
CA PHE A 236 -12.46 -9.43 -13.96
C PHE A 236 -11.13 -10.13 -13.77
N VAL A 237 -10.39 -9.67 -12.76
CA VAL A 237 -9.20 -10.32 -12.24
C VAL A 237 -9.52 -10.83 -10.85
N ALA A 238 -9.04 -12.02 -10.53
CA ALA A 238 -9.29 -12.65 -9.24
C ALA A 238 -8.07 -13.44 -8.74
N THR A 239 -8.02 -13.64 -7.44
CA THR A 239 -6.99 -14.46 -6.78
C THR A 239 -7.66 -15.53 -5.92
N PRO A 240 -7.04 -16.73 -5.75
CA PRO A 240 -7.61 -17.77 -4.91
C PRO A 240 -7.75 -17.32 -3.45
N TRP A 241 -8.82 -17.73 -2.78
CA TRP A 241 -9.08 -17.36 -1.39
C TRP A 241 -8.01 -17.85 -0.40
N GLN A 242 -7.25 -18.90 -0.74
CA GLN A 242 -6.18 -19.43 0.12
C GLN A 242 -5.00 -18.48 0.24
N ALA A 243 -4.83 -17.56 -0.71
CA ALA A 243 -3.75 -16.58 -0.68
C ALA A 243 -4.23 -15.29 0.01
N ILE A 244 -3.67 -14.97 1.17
CA ILE A 244 -3.95 -13.69 1.85
C ILE A 244 -3.56 -12.57 0.88
N TRP A 245 -4.55 -11.78 0.46
CA TRP A 245 -4.31 -10.71 -0.50
C TRP A 245 -3.65 -9.50 0.16
N ARG A 246 -2.56 -9.05 -0.43
CA ARG A 246 -1.85 -7.82 -0.04
C ARG A 246 -1.66 -6.93 -1.25
N PRO A 247 -1.88 -5.61 -1.11
CA PRO A 247 -1.68 -4.69 -2.24
C PRO A 247 -0.22 -4.71 -2.71
N PRO A 248 0.04 -4.57 -4.03
CA PRO A 248 1.39 -4.36 -4.54
C PRO A 248 1.98 -3.05 -4.02
N LEU A 249 3.32 -2.92 -4.04
CA LEU A 249 4.01 -1.67 -3.68
C LEU A 249 4.13 -0.80 -4.94
N GLU A 250 3.10 -0.04 -5.25
CA GLU A 250 3.05 0.85 -6.43
C GLU A 250 3.37 2.31 -6.09
N HIS A 251 3.22 2.68 -4.82
CA HIS A 251 3.43 4.03 -4.34
C HIS A 251 4.75 4.13 -3.55
N PRO A 252 5.85 4.56 -4.19
CA PRO A 252 7.15 4.62 -3.52
C PRO A 252 7.18 5.72 -2.46
N LYS A 253 8.02 5.52 -1.42
CA LYS A 253 8.31 6.58 -0.45
C LYS A 253 8.95 7.78 -1.13
N PRO A 254 8.57 9.00 -0.72
CA PRO A 254 9.19 10.21 -1.24
C PRO A 254 10.69 10.22 -0.95
N ARG A 255 11.47 10.66 -1.92
CA ARG A 255 12.92 10.81 -1.80
C ARG A 255 13.30 12.24 -2.09
N ILE A 256 14.04 12.85 -1.18
CA ILE A 256 14.58 14.19 -1.36
C ILE A 256 15.94 14.05 -2.03
N ALA A 257 16.03 14.53 -3.27
CA ALA A 257 17.30 14.61 -3.99
C ALA A 257 17.99 15.92 -3.68
N GLY A 258 19.12 15.87 -2.99
CA GLY A 258 19.96 17.05 -2.70
C GLY A 258 19.80 17.57 -1.29
N SER A 259 20.37 18.77 -1.07
CA SER A 259 20.39 19.44 0.23
C SER A 259 19.23 20.41 0.36
N GLN A 260 18.63 20.48 1.54
CA GLN A 260 17.62 21.48 1.87
C GLN A 260 18.09 22.33 3.05
N SER A 261 17.70 23.59 3.05
CA SER A 261 17.87 24.46 4.20
C SER A 261 16.72 24.27 5.18
N ALA A 262 17.02 24.40 6.47
CA ALA A 262 16.04 24.32 7.54
C ALA A 262 16.48 25.16 8.73
N VAL A 263 15.55 25.49 9.61
CA VAL A 263 15.80 26.23 10.84
C VAL A 263 15.86 25.22 12.00
N VAL A 264 16.92 25.29 12.81
CA VAL A 264 17.02 24.46 14.03
C VAL A 264 15.99 24.92 15.05
N THR A 265 15.26 23.98 15.62
CA THR A 265 14.17 24.25 16.55
C THR A 265 14.38 23.56 17.90
N GLY A 266 13.70 24.07 18.93
CA GLY A 266 13.73 23.52 20.27
C GLY A 266 12.75 24.22 21.20
N PRO A 267 12.70 23.85 22.48
CA PRO A 267 11.84 24.47 23.48
C PRO A 267 12.11 25.97 23.63
N ALA A 268 11.07 26.70 23.92
CA ALA A 268 11.19 28.14 24.15
C ALA A 268 12.11 28.45 25.34
N GLY A 269 13.11 29.29 25.09
CA GLY A 269 14.09 29.72 26.11
C GLY A 269 15.34 28.83 26.22
N GLU A 270 15.39 27.70 25.52
CA GLU A 270 16.62 26.90 25.43
C GLU A 270 17.51 27.39 24.27
N GLU A 271 18.80 27.58 24.55
CA GLU A 271 19.77 27.94 23.51
C GLU A 271 20.25 26.73 22.71
N ILE A 272 20.29 25.58 23.35
CA ILE A 272 20.76 24.31 22.76
C ILE A 272 19.76 23.24 23.06
N HIS A 273 19.22 22.67 22.01
CA HIS A 273 18.32 21.52 22.10
C HIS A 273 18.88 20.36 21.26
N CYS A 274 19.48 19.38 21.93
CA CYS A 274 20.00 18.17 21.32
C CYS A 274 19.76 16.97 22.24
N ASP A 275 19.70 15.80 21.63
CA ASP A 275 19.59 14.56 22.40
C ASP A 275 20.98 14.06 22.87
N GLN A 276 21.00 12.93 23.59
CA GLN A 276 22.23 12.28 24.06
C GLN A 276 23.22 11.87 22.96
N HIS A 277 22.77 11.84 21.70
CA HIS A 277 23.59 11.51 20.52
C HIS A 277 24.01 12.75 19.72
N GLY A 278 23.75 13.96 20.24
CA GLY A 278 24.05 15.22 19.54
C GLY A 278 23.21 15.46 18.29
N ARG A 279 22.04 14.83 18.19
CA ARG A 279 21.08 15.07 17.10
C ARG A 279 20.28 16.34 17.40
N VAL A 280 19.81 17.01 16.35
CA VAL A 280 19.01 18.24 16.43
C VAL A 280 17.67 18.05 15.76
N LYS A 281 16.71 18.90 16.15
CA LYS A 281 15.43 19.03 15.45
C LYS A 281 15.44 20.28 14.57
N VAL A 282 14.71 20.21 13.46
CA VAL A 282 14.67 21.30 12.50
C VAL A 282 13.25 21.51 11.97
N GLN A 283 12.95 22.72 11.54
CA GLN A 283 11.78 23.00 10.72
C GLN A 283 12.23 23.26 9.29
N PHE A 284 11.67 22.47 8.36
CA PHE A 284 11.87 22.72 6.95
C PHE A 284 10.96 23.86 6.47
N HIS A 285 11.40 24.60 5.46
CA HIS A 285 10.63 25.75 4.94
C HIS A 285 9.30 25.37 4.28
N TRP A 286 9.16 24.14 3.85
CA TRP A 286 7.92 23.60 3.28
C TRP A 286 6.96 23.06 4.35
N ASP A 287 7.40 22.88 5.59
CA ASP A 287 6.56 22.39 6.67
C ASP A 287 5.64 23.51 7.16
N ARG A 288 4.34 23.35 6.84
CA ARG A 288 3.31 24.36 7.14
C ARG A 288 2.67 24.19 8.53
N GLU A 289 2.84 23.03 9.15
CA GLU A 289 2.14 22.66 10.38
C GLU A 289 3.01 22.81 11.62
N ALA A 290 4.31 22.78 11.44
CA ALA A 290 5.25 22.91 12.54
C ALA A 290 5.23 24.30 13.17
N GLN A 291 5.32 24.33 14.50
CA GLN A 291 5.25 25.55 15.32
C GLN A 291 6.65 26.03 15.77
N ALA A 292 7.72 25.56 15.13
CA ALA A 292 9.10 25.87 15.47
C ALA A 292 9.49 25.47 16.91
N ASP A 293 8.91 24.42 17.44
CA ASP A 293 9.11 23.90 18.79
C ASP A 293 9.92 22.58 18.78
N GLU A 294 9.98 21.91 19.92
CA GLU A 294 10.64 20.61 20.10
C GLU A 294 9.91 19.43 19.41
N HIS A 295 8.72 19.62 18.86
CA HIS A 295 7.93 18.60 18.18
C HIS A 295 8.03 18.68 16.66
N THR A 296 8.73 19.68 16.13
CA THR A 296 8.74 20.06 14.72
C THR A 296 9.23 18.97 13.77
N SER A 297 10.23 18.15 14.16
CA SER A 297 10.76 17.10 13.29
C SER A 297 11.20 15.85 14.05
N CYS A 298 11.67 14.85 13.31
CA CYS A 298 12.48 13.79 13.90
C CYS A 298 13.87 14.31 14.28
N TRP A 299 14.59 13.56 15.11
CA TRP A 299 15.98 13.84 15.45
C TRP A 299 16.90 13.60 14.25
N LEU A 300 17.58 14.63 13.80
CA LEU A 300 18.53 14.60 12.68
C LEU A 300 19.97 14.58 13.18
N ARG A 301 20.78 13.73 12.56
CA ARG A 301 22.21 13.67 12.88
C ARG A 301 22.93 14.91 12.37
N VAL A 302 23.84 15.43 13.17
CA VAL A 302 24.74 16.54 12.80
C VAL A 302 26.02 15.94 12.24
N ALA A 303 26.38 16.33 11.01
CA ALA A 303 27.70 16.01 10.46
C ALA A 303 28.74 16.98 11.06
N SER A 304 29.78 16.43 11.69
CA SER A 304 30.95 17.21 12.11
C SER A 304 32.06 17.04 11.08
N GLY A 305 32.68 18.15 10.67
CA GLY A 305 33.87 18.10 9.84
C GLY A 305 35.07 17.49 10.60
N TRP A 306 35.98 16.85 9.89
CA TRP A 306 37.17 16.19 10.44
C TRP A 306 38.04 17.13 11.32
N GLU A 307 38.00 18.44 11.07
CA GLU A 307 38.79 19.45 11.82
C GLU A 307 38.29 19.74 13.24
N ILE A 308 37.13 19.23 13.63
CA ILE A 308 36.48 19.50 14.93
C ILE A 308 36.90 18.48 16.01
N VAL A 309 37.64 17.44 15.66
CA VAL A 309 38.05 16.36 16.60
C VAL A 309 39.05 16.84 17.67
N THR A 310 39.66 18.03 17.56
CA THR A 310 40.71 18.48 18.45
C THR A 310 40.28 19.47 19.54
N ALA A 311 39.02 19.88 19.62
CA ALA A 311 38.53 20.71 20.73
C ALA A 311 37.06 20.50 21.03
N PRO A 312 36.69 19.79 22.10
CA PRO A 312 35.35 19.83 22.64
C PRO A 312 35.14 21.20 23.30
N SER A 313 34.76 22.20 22.53
CA SER A 313 34.41 23.50 23.08
C SER A 313 32.90 23.63 23.17
N PRO A 314 32.33 23.81 24.37
CA PRO A 314 30.91 24.08 24.56
C PRO A 314 30.46 25.42 23.96
N PHE A 315 31.38 26.24 23.52
CA PHE A 315 31.14 27.60 23.00
C PHE A 315 30.62 27.67 21.56
N ARG A 316 30.54 26.57 20.81
CA ARG A 316 30.09 26.62 19.40
C ARG A 316 28.60 26.44 19.20
N ALA A 317 27.86 25.97 20.17
CA ALA A 317 26.41 25.77 20.04
C ALA A 317 25.63 27.11 19.99
N SER A 318 26.12 28.16 20.63
CA SER A 318 25.49 29.48 20.60
C SER A 318 25.79 30.29 19.31
N ALA A 319 26.82 29.95 18.56
CA ALA A 319 27.16 30.59 17.28
C ALA A 319 26.28 30.17 16.11
N TRP A 320 25.46 29.14 16.26
CA TRP A 320 24.64 28.57 15.20
C TRP A 320 23.36 29.38 14.90
N ARG A 321 23.04 30.39 15.69
CA ARG A 321 21.90 31.28 15.38
C ARG A 321 22.11 32.21 14.19
N CYS A 322 23.34 32.37 13.70
CA CYS A 322 23.67 33.35 12.64
C CYS A 322 24.08 32.74 11.31
N TRP A 323 24.20 31.45 11.19
CA TRP A 323 24.57 30.83 9.93
C TRP A 323 23.37 30.00 9.42
N SER A 324 22.82 30.41 8.26
CA SER A 324 22.08 29.52 7.38
C SER A 324 23.05 28.41 6.96
N ALA A 325 23.23 27.45 7.84
CA ALA A 325 23.98 26.26 7.52
C ALA A 325 23.21 25.52 6.45
N SER A 326 23.74 25.45 5.25
CA SER A 326 23.32 24.45 4.27
C SER A 326 23.71 23.09 4.86
N LEU A 327 22.89 22.60 5.78
CA LEU A 327 22.94 21.23 6.26
C LEU A 327 22.65 20.36 5.05
N ARG A 328 23.63 19.63 4.55
CA ARG A 328 23.37 18.49 3.67
C ARG A 328 22.62 17.45 4.48
N VAL A 329 21.33 17.64 4.61
CA VAL A 329 20.46 16.63 5.18
C VAL A 329 20.19 15.63 4.06
N THR A 330 21.04 14.64 3.96
CA THR A 330 20.66 13.44 3.23
C THR A 330 19.63 12.74 4.12
N LEU A 331 18.34 12.97 3.87
CA LEU A 331 17.28 12.15 4.43
C LEU A 331 17.46 10.76 3.85
N ILE A 332 18.31 9.96 4.47
CA ILE A 332 18.28 8.52 4.27
C ILE A 332 16.96 8.10 4.89
N SER A 333 15.96 7.87 4.04
CA SER A 333 14.70 7.28 4.46
C SER A 333 15.01 5.94 5.10
N ARG A 334 14.92 5.87 6.41
CA ARG A 334 14.84 4.62 7.14
C ARG A 334 13.38 4.26 7.35
#